data_03523e364ad4cf1080c04ab2abd46cef
#
_entry.id   03523e364ad4cf1080c04ab2abd46cef
#
_cell.length_a   1.000
_cell.length_b   1.000
_cell.length_c   1.000
_cell.angle_alpha   90.00
_cell.angle_beta   90.00
_cell.angle_gamma   90.00
#
_symmetry.space_group_name_H-M   'P 1'
#
loop_
_entity.id
_entity.type
_entity.pdbx_description
1 polymer ?
#
loop_
_entity_poly.entity_id
_entity_poly.type
_entity_poly.pdbx_seq_one_letter_code
_entity_poly.pdbx_strand_id
1 'polypeptide(L)'
;MNSKLVLASGSQIRAQLLRNAGLEFRVDVARIDEAAIKDALLAEAAPPRDIADTLAEMKARKITDKHPGAMVIGCDQVLAFGKTILSKPTSPEDAAGQLRALRGHQHMLLSAVVIYEDGKPIWRHVGQVRLRMRDVSDEYLAGYISRNWDDIRHSVGAYQLEGEGVRLFHSISGDYFHVLGLPLLELLAFLTLRGVIEG
;
A
#
# COMPACT_ATOMS: atom_id res chain seq x y z
N MET A 1 27.94 5.05 -6.51
CA MET A 1 27.09 6.24 -6.75
C MET A 1 26.05 6.31 -5.63
N ASN A 2 25.89 7.46 -4.99
CA ASN A 2 24.80 7.61 -4.01
C ASN A 2 23.48 7.69 -4.78
N SER A 3 22.63 6.66 -4.67
CA SER A 3 21.28 6.73 -5.24
C SER A 3 20.53 7.90 -4.59
N LYS A 4 19.96 8.79 -5.41
CA LYS A 4 19.18 9.95 -4.94
C LYS A 4 17.81 9.55 -4.40
N LEU A 5 17.40 8.29 -4.57
CA LEU A 5 16.11 7.78 -4.12
C LEU A 5 16.29 6.67 -3.10
N VAL A 6 15.45 6.69 -2.05
CA VAL A 6 15.38 5.66 -1.01
C VAL A 6 13.92 5.26 -0.81
N LEU A 7 13.61 3.98 -0.91
CA LEU A 7 12.29 3.44 -0.61
C LEU A 7 12.23 3.01 0.86
N ALA A 8 11.45 3.70 1.67
CA ALA A 8 11.23 3.42 3.10
C ALA A 8 10.13 2.36 3.31
N SER A 9 10.14 1.28 2.53
CA SER A 9 9.13 0.23 2.55
C SER A 9 9.74 -1.15 2.33
N GLY A 10 9.29 -2.15 3.11
CA GLY A 10 9.65 -3.56 2.93
C GLY A 10 8.79 -4.30 1.89
N SER A 11 7.85 -3.62 1.23
CA SER A 11 6.98 -4.23 0.23
C SER A 11 7.74 -4.58 -1.04
N GLN A 12 7.80 -5.87 -1.36
CA GLN A 12 8.47 -6.37 -2.56
C GLN A 12 7.81 -5.86 -3.84
N ILE A 13 6.46 -5.81 -3.87
CA ILE A 13 5.72 -5.35 -5.04
C ILE A 13 6.00 -3.87 -5.32
N ARG A 14 6.05 -3.00 -4.31
CA ARG A 14 6.40 -1.58 -4.49
C ARG A 14 7.81 -1.41 -5.05
N ALA A 15 8.77 -2.17 -4.51
CA ALA A 15 10.13 -2.17 -5.03
C ALA A 15 10.19 -2.67 -6.48
N GLN A 16 9.40 -3.70 -6.83
CA GLN A 16 9.33 -4.21 -8.18
C GLN A 16 8.72 -3.19 -9.16
N LEU A 17 7.67 -2.49 -8.76
CA LEU A 17 7.06 -1.43 -9.56
C LEU A 17 8.06 -0.32 -9.90
N LEU A 18 8.84 0.13 -8.93
CA LEU A 18 9.87 1.15 -9.16
C LEU A 18 10.99 0.64 -10.08
N ARG A 19 11.44 -0.63 -9.91
CA ARG A 19 12.45 -1.24 -10.81
C ARG A 19 11.92 -1.38 -12.24
N ASN A 20 10.68 -1.84 -12.39
CA ASN A 20 10.05 -1.99 -13.71
C ASN A 20 9.89 -0.63 -14.43
N ALA A 21 9.76 0.45 -13.66
CA ALA A 21 9.76 1.82 -14.18
C ALA A 21 11.17 2.38 -14.45
N GLY A 22 12.23 1.56 -14.31
CA GLY A 22 13.60 1.96 -14.61
C GLY A 22 14.27 2.82 -13.53
N LEU A 23 13.71 2.90 -12.33
CA LEU A 23 14.27 3.71 -11.25
C LEU A 23 15.39 3.00 -10.51
N GLU A 24 16.47 3.74 -10.25
CA GLU A 24 17.54 3.30 -9.35
C GLU A 24 17.29 3.86 -7.94
N PHE A 25 17.15 3.00 -6.96
CA PHE A 25 16.91 3.37 -5.57
C PHE A 25 17.52 2.36 -4.58
N ARG A 26 17.66 2.79 -3.34
CA ARG A 26 17.97 1.92 -2.20
C ARG A 26 16.71 1.59 -1.43
N VAL A 27 16.71 0.45 -0.75
CA VAL A 27 15.64 0.08 0.21
C VAL A 27 16.21 0.22 1.62
N ASP A 28 15.57 1.04 2.45
CA ASP A 28 15.82 1.11 3.90
C ASP A 28 14.47 1.08 4.61
N VAL A 29 14.13 -0.09 5.19
CA VAL A 29 12.80 -0.33 5.76
C VAL A 29 12.59 0.47 7.04
N ALA A 30 11.59 1.34 7.03
CA ALA A 30 11.18 2.06 8.23
C ALA A 30 10.52 1.11 9.23
N ARG A 31 11.13 0.96 10.40
CA ARG A 31 10.55 0.21 11.52
C ARG A 31 9.81 1.19 12.42
N ILE A 32 8.49 1.32 12.21
CA ILE A 32 7.55 2.08 13.05
C ILE A 32 6.52 1.13 13.63
N ASP A 33 5.89 1.52 14.73
CA ASP A 33 4.75 0.79 15.28
C ASP A 33 3.47 1.20 14.54
N GLU A 34 3.24 0.56 13.39
CA GLU A 34 2.09 0.84 12.54
C GLU A 34 0.76 0.58 13.26
N ALA A 35 0.71 -0.44 14.15
CA ALA A 35 -0.51 -0.77 14.87
C ALA A 35 -0.87 0.33 15.86
N ALA A 36 0.06 0.75 16.73
CA ALA A 36 -0.19 1.81 17.69
C ALA A 36 -0.58 3.13 17.03
N ILE A 37 0.09 3.50 15.92
CA ILE A 37 -0.25 4.72 15.18
C ILE A 37 -1.67 4.64 14.60
N LYS A 38 -2.01 3.51 13.96
CA LYS A 38 -3.33 3.29 13.39
C LYS A 38 -4.42 3.33 14.46
N ASP A 39 -4.20 2.68 15.59
CA ASP A 39 -5.16 2.63 16.69
C ASP A 39 -5.41 4.02 17.29
N ALA A 40 -4.35 4.85 17.45
CA ALA A 40 -4.48 6.23 17.88
C ALA A 40 -5.32 7.07 16.91
N LEU A 41 -5.04 6.96 15.59
CA LEU A 41 -5.79 7.67 14.56
C LEU A 41 -7.26 7.22 14.47
N LEU A 42 -7.53 5.92 14.66
CA LEU A 42 -8.90 5.40 14.72
C LEU A 42 -9.66 5.90 15.95
N ALA A 43 -8.99 6.02 17.10
CA ALA A 43 -9.59 6.59 18.31
C ALA A 43 -9.98 8.06 18.13
N GLU A 44 -9.25 8.80 17.29
CA GLU A 44 -9.55 10.18 16.88
C GLU A 44 -10.57 10.26 15.73
N ALA A 45 -11.12 9.12 15.28
CA ALA A 45 -12.02 9.02 14.13
C ALA A 45 -11.43 9.58 12.82
N ALA A 46 -10.10 9.48 12.66
CA ALA A 46 -9.42 9.93 11.45
C ALA A 46 -9.94 9.20 10.20
N PRO A 47 -10.15 9.91 9.08
CA PRO A 47 -10.57 9.29 7.83
C PRO A 47 -9.53 8.27 7.33
N PRO A 48 -9.93 7.20 6.61
CA PRO A 48 -9.01 6.20 6.06
C PRO A 48 -7.89 6.80 5.22
N ARG A 49 -8.16 7.91 4.51
CA ARG A 49 -7.18 8.63 3.72
C ARG A 49 -6.06 9.20 4.58
N ASP A 50 -6.41 9.82 5.70
CA ASP A 50 -5.45 10.47 6.60
C ASP A 50 -4.62 9.42 7.34
N ILE A 51 -5.21 8.25 7.63
CA ILE A 51 -4.49 7.10 8.20
C ILE A 51 -3.39 6.63 7.23
N ALA A 52 -3.73 6.42 5.96
CA ALA A 52 -2.75 6.01 4.94
C ALA A 52 -1.64 7.05 4.76
N ASP A 53 -2.00 8.34 4.67
CA ASP A 53 -1.06 9.45 4.49
C ASP A 53 -0.11 9.58 5.70
N THR A 54 -0.64 9.54 6.92
CA THR A 54 0.16 9.62 8.15
C THR A 54 1.15 8.46 8.27
N LEU A 55 0.72 7.23 7.99
CA LEU A 55 1.61 6.06 8.03
C LEU A 55 2.73 6.16 6.97
N ALA A 56 2.40 6.61 5.76
CA ALA A 56 3.38 6.85 4.70
C ALA A 56 4.37 7.94 5.11
N GLU A 57 3.89 9.06 5.67
CA GLU A 57 4.72 10.15 6.16
C GLU A 57 5.67 9.69 7.26
N MET A 58 5.19 8.99 8.27
CA MET A 58 6.03 8.53 9.38
C MET A 58 7.13 7.57 8.91
N LYS A 59 6.86 6.74 7.89
CA LYS A 59 7.88 5.89 7.26
C LYS A 59 8.97 6.72 6.58
N ALA A 60 8.59 7.70 5.76
CA ALA A 60 9.57 8.58 5.11
C ALA A 60 10.39 9.37 6.13
N ARG A 61 9.72 10.01 7.10
CA ARG A 61 10.33 10.80 8.15
C ARG A 61 11.33 10.00 9.00
N LYS A 62 11.03 8.73 9.31
CA LYS A 62 11.91 7.86 10.11
C LYS A 62 13.25 7.58 9.45
N ILE A 63 13.31 7.63 8.12
CA ILE A 63 14.48 7.22 7.33
C ILE A 63 15.27 8.44 6.82
N THR A 64 14.63 9.62 6.64
CA THR A 64 15.24 10.76 5.94
C THR A 64 16.56 11.22 6.55
N ASP A 65 16.70 11.24 7.88
CA ASP A 65 17.92 11.69 8.55
C ASP A 65 19.14 10.77 8.32
N LYS A 66 18.90 9.54 7.91
CA LYS A 66 19.97 8.59 7.56
C LYS A 66 20.49 8.76 6.12
N HIS A 67 19.78 9.51 5.30
CA HIS A 67 20.06 9.68 3.89
C HIS A 67 20.03 11.15 3.47
N PRO A 68 20.95 12.00 3.99
CA PRO A 68 20.98 13.41 3.66
C PRO A 68 21.16 13.61 2.14
N GLY A 69 20.42 14.56 1.58
CA GLY A 69 20.40 14.87 0.15
C GLY A 69 19.69 13.82 -0.73
N ALA A 70 19.04 12.82 -0.13
CA ALA A 70 18.23 11.85 -0.88
C ALA A 70 16.73 12.11 -0.68
N MET A 71 15.94 11.82 -1.70
CA MET A 71 14.49 11.77 -1.62
C MET A 71 14.06 10.41 -1.05
N VAL A 72 13.42 10.43 0.11
CA VAL A 72 12.92 9.25 0.81
C VAL A 72 11.44 9.05 0.53
N ILE A 73 11.09 7.94 -0.09
CA ILE A 73 9.74 7.57 -0.49
C ILE A 73 9.12 6.69 0.59
N GLY A 74 8.20 7.23 1.38
CA GLY A 74 7.35 6.48 2.30
C GLY A 74 6.04 6.11 1.64
N CYS A 75 5.56 4.89 1.85
CA CYS A 75 4.32 4.39 1.26
C CYS A 75 3.52 3.59 2.27
N ASP A 76 2.20 3.78 2.25
CA ASP A 76 1.27 2.93 3.00
C ASP A 76 0.00 2.64 2.20
N GLN A 77 -0.72 1.59 2.59
CA GLN A 77 -2.01 1.25 2.02
C GLN A 77 -2.99 0.81 3.09
N VAL A 78 -4.19 1.36 3.01
CA VAL A 78 -5.31 1.07 3.92
C VAL A 78 -6.48 0.52 3.13
N LEU A 79 -7.09 -0.57 3.62
CA LEU A 79 -8.35 -1.09 3.11
C LEU A 79 -9.50 -0.60 3.99
N ALA A 80 -10.42 0.15 3.40
CA ALA A 80 -11.63 0.64 4.06
C ALA A 80 -12.86 -0.13 3.57
N PHE A 81 -13.59 -0.75 4.50
CA PHE A 81 -14.84 -1.44 4.27
C PHE A 81 -15.94 -0.84 5.17
N GLY A 82 -16.79 -0.03 4.58
CA GLY A 82 -17.73 0.79 5.37
C GLY A 82 -16.98 1.72 6.32
N LYS A 83 -17.21 1.54 7.62
CA LYS A 83 -16.54 2.28 8.70
C LYS A 83 -15.32 1.54 9.28
N THR A 84 -15.04 0.35 8.78
CA THR A 84 -13.98 -0.54 9.31
C THR A 84 -12.73 -0.45 8.44
N ILE A 85 -11.58 -0.44 9.08
CA ILE A 85 -10.27 -0.59 8.44
C ILE A 85 -9.79 -2.03 8.64
N LEU A 86 -9.59 -2.76 7.55
CA LEU A 86 -9.03 -4.10 7.61
C LEU A 86 -7.50 -4.04 7.63
N SER A 87 -6.92 -4.86 8.49
CA SER A 87 -5.47 -5.07 8.56
C SER A 87 -5.04 -6.29 7.75
N LYS A 88 -3.74 -6.54 7.66
CA LYS A 88 -3.23 -7.80 7.13
C LYS A 88 -3.72 -8.95 8.00
N PRO A 89 -4.13 -10.09 7.42
CA PRO A 89 -4.62 -11.21 8.20
C PRO A 89 -3.51 -11.83 9.04
N THR A 90 -3.86 -12.24 10.26
CA THR A 90 -2.94 -12.85 11.22
C THR A 90 -2.92 -14.37 11.14
N SER A 91 -3.96 -14.97 10.55
CA SER A 91 -4.09 -16.41 10.31
C SER A 91 -4.94 -16.71 9.10
N PRO A 92 -4.93 -17.95 8.57
CA PRO A 92 -5.85 -18.38 7.52
C PRO A 92 -7.32 -18.19 7.88
N GLU A 93 -7.69 -18.38 9.14
CA GLU A 93 -9.05 -18.20 9.66
C GLU A 93 -9.45 -16.72 9.65
N ASP A 94 -8.53 -15.82 10.04
CA ASP A 94 -8.74 -14.37 9.95
C ASP A 94 -8.90 -13.94 8.48
N ALA A 95 -8.05 -14.46 7.57
CA ALA A 95 -8.19 -14.22 6.14
C ALA A 95 -9.57 -14.66 5.61
N ALA A 96 -10.04 -15.85 6.02
CA ALA A 96 -11.36 -16.34 5.67
C ALA A 96 -12.48 -15.42 6.19
N GLY A 97 -12.37 -14.93 7.41
CA GLY A 97 -13.30 -13.96 7.99
C GLY A 97 -13.35 -12.66 7.18
N GLN A 98 -12.19 -12.09 6.84
CA GLN A 98 -12.08 -10.88 6.04
C GLN A 98 -12.67 -11.06 4.64
N LEU A 99 -12.32 -12.13 3.92
CA LEU A 99 -12.82 -12.42 2.58
C LEU A 99 -14.32 -12.68 2.56
N ARG A 100 -14.89 -13.37 3.57
CA ARG A 100 -16.34 -13.53 3.71
C ARG A 100 -17.05 -12.19 3.93
N ALA A 101 -16.47 -11.29 4.70
CA ALA A 101 -17.03 -9.96 4.92
C ALA A 101 -17.02 -9.10 3.64
N LEU A 102 -15.97 -9.23 2.82
CA LEU A 102 -15.82 -8.49 1.56
C LEU A 102 -16.63 -9.09 0.40
N ARG A 103 -16.95 -10.38 0.47
CA ARG A 103 -17.67 -11.15 -0.57
C ARG A 103 -18.99 -10.46 -0.96
N GLY A 104 -19.18 -10.24 -2.27
CA GLY A 104 -20.37 -9.59 -2.83
C GLY A 104 -20.44 -8.08 -2.60
N HIS A 105 -19.51 -7.50 -1.84
CA HIS A 105 -19.54 -6.09 -1.45
C HIS A 105 -18.45 -5.26 -2.14
N GLN A 106 -18.63 -3.94 -2.05
CA GLN A 106 -17.64 -2.97 -2.49
C GLN A 106 -16.83 -2.48 -1.29
N HIS A 107 -15.52 -2.37 -1.49
CA HIS A 107 -14.58 -1.75 -0.55
C HIS A 107 -13.61 -0.82 -1.27
N MET A 108 -12.77 -0.12 -0.53
CA MET A 108 -11.79 0.83 -1.06
C MET A 108 -10.39 0.49 -0.59
N LEU A 109 -9.43 0.64 -1.50
CA LEU A 109 -8.01 0.76 -1.16
C LEU A 109 -7.59 2.22 -1.28
N LEU A 110 -6.89 2.72 -0.27
CA LEU A 110 -6.27 4.03 -0.25
C LEU A 110 -4.76 3.84 -0.13
N SER A 111 -4.04 4.24 -1.17
CA SER A 111 -2.59 4.08 -1.26
C SER A 111 -1.93 5.43 -1.20
N ALA A 112 -1.14 5.67 -0.16
CA ALA A 112 -0.43 6.92 0.07
C ALA A 112 1.05 6.79 -0.29
N VAL A 113 1.58 7.87 -0.83
CA VAL A 113 3.02 8.07 -1.01
C VAL A 113 3.38 9.48 -0.53
N VAL A 114 4.42 9.57 0.28
CA VAL A 114 4.97 10.83 0.80
C VAL A 114 6.46 10.83 0.55
N ILE A 115 6.98 11.93 0.03
CA ILE A 115 8.42 12.11 -0.20
C ILE A 115 8.98 13.13 0.79
N TYR A 116 10.05 12.73 1.46
CA TYR A 116 10.87 13.57 2.32
C TYR A 116 12.23 13.83 1.67
N GLU A 117 12.73 15.04 1.81
CA GLU A 117 14.11 15.44 1.47
C GLU A 117 14.63 16.32 2.59
N ASP A 118 15.81 16.02 3.13
CA ASP A 118 16.46 16.75 4.23
C ASP A 118 15.52 17.08 5.41
N GLY A 119 14.77 16.07 5.86
CA GLY A 119 13.87 16.17 7.01
C GLY A 119 12.54 16.89 6.75
N LYS A 120 12.23 17.28 5.50
CA LYS A 120 11.01 18.02 5.15
C LYS A 120 10.16 17.23 4.15
N PRO A 121 8.83 17.21 4.32
CA PRO A 121 7.94 16.68 3.30
C PRO A 121 7.92 17.62 2.10
N ILE A 122 8.24 17.09 0.92
CA ILE A 122 8.31 17.90 -0.31
C ILE A 122 7.18 17.57 -1.28
N TRP A 123 6.56 16.41 -1.15
CA TRP A 123 5.42 15.99 -1.97
C TRP A 123 4.65 14.84 -1.33
N ARG A 124 3.35 14.75 -1.62
CA ARG A 124 2.47 13.65 -1.22
C ARG A 124 1.33 13.44 -2.19
N HIS A 125 0.86 12.21 -2.25
CA HIS A 125 -0.35 11.84 -2.97
C HIS A 125 -1.04 10.65 -2.29
N VAL A 126 -2.38 10.65 -2.31
CA VAL A 126 -3.19 9.51 -1.87
C VAL A 126 -4.15 9.15 -2.98
N GLY A 127 -3.90 8.00 -3.60
CA GLY A 127 -4.78 7.41 -4.60
C GLY A 127 -5.85 6.53 -3.96
N GLN A 128 -7.01 6.44 -4.63
CA GLN A 128 -8.15 5.65 -4.18
C GLN A 128 -8.63 4.73 -5.29
N VAL A 129 -8.89 3.47 -4.95
CA VAL A 129 -9.50 2.48 -5.85
C VAL A 129 -10.71 1.86 -5.17
N ARG A 130 -11.79 1.69 -5.93
CA ARG A 130 -12.98 0.94 -5.50
C ARG A 130 -12.96 -0.43 -6.15
N LEU A 131 -13.09 -1.46 -5.33
CA LEU A 131 -13.11 -2.86 -5.78
C LEU A 131 -14.44 -3.47 -5.34
N ARG A 132 -15.11 -4.19 -6.27
CA ARG A 132 -16.30 -4.98 -5.96
C ARG A 132 -15.96 -6.45 -6.05
N MET A 133 -16.05 -7.15 -4.92
CA MET A 133 -15.79 -8.58 -4.86
C MET A 133 -16.99 -9.38 -5.41
N ARG A 134 -16.70 -10.51 -6.04
CA ARG A 134 -17.71 -11.48 -6.50
C ARG A 134 -18.33 -12.20 -5.31
N ASP A 135 -19.53 -12.68 -5.48
CA ASP A 135 -20.15 -13.62 -4.55
C ASP A 135 -19.68 -15.04 -4.90
N VAL A 136 -18.59 -15.45 -4.24
CA VAL A 136 -17.95 -16.78 -4.42
C VAL A 136 -18.31 -17.71 -3.26
N SER A 137 -18.24 -19.04 -3.46
CA SER A 137 -18.58 -20.00 -2.40
C SER A 137 -17.51 -20.06 -1.30
N ASP A 138 -17.87 -20.61 -0.14
CA ASP A 138 -16.95 -20.84 0.98
C ASP A 138 -15.86 -21.84 0.60
N GLU A 139 -16.18 -22.87 -0.20
CA GLU A 139 -15.22 -23.85 -0.70
C GLU A 139 -14.18 -23.18 -1.61
N TYR A 140 -14.62 -22.23 -2.45
CA TYR A 140 -13.70 -21.46 -3.30
C TYR A 140 -12.76 -20.62 -2.46
N LEU A 141 -13.28 -19.91 -1.44
CA LEU A 141 -12.46 -19.10 -0.53
C LEU A 141 -11.44 -19.95 0.25
N ALA A 142 -11.88 -21.09 0.77
CA ALA A 142 -10.99 -22.02 1.48
C ALA A 142 -9.87 -22.54 0.57
N GLY A 143 -10.19 -22.95 -0.64
CA GLY A 143 -9.21 -23.37 -1.64
C GLY A 143 -8.26 -22.24 -2.06
N TYR A 144 -8.78 -21.03 -2.25
CA TYR A 144 -7.97 -19.85 -2.55
C TYR A 144 -6.94 -19.54 -1.45
N ILE A 145 -7.39 -19.50 -0.18
CA ILE A 145 -6.50 -19.25 0.97
C ILE A 145 -5.45 -20.34 1.07
N SER A 146 -5.84 -21.62 0.96
CA SER A 146 -4.89 -22.74 1.07
C SER A 146 -3.77 -22.66 0.03
N ARG A 147 -4.08 -22.25 -1.21
CA ARG A 147 -3.08 -22.14 -2.29
C ARG A 147 -2.21 -20.90 -2.20
N ASN A 148 -2.69 -19.82 -1.58
CA ASN A 148 -2.06 -18.50 -1.68
C ASN A 148 -1.64 -17.92 -0.32
N TRP A 149 -1.74 -18.68 0.78
CA TRP A 149 -1.53 -18.14 2.14
C TRP A 149 -0.21 -17.41 2.31
N ASP A 150 0.88 -17.98 1.83
CA ASP A 150 2.22 -17.39 2.01
C ASP A 150 2.35 -16.00 1.38
N ASP A 151 1.60 -15.72 0.34
CA ASP A 151 1.58 -14.43 -0.35
C ASP A 151 0.55 -13.48 0.25
N ILE A 152 -0.70 -13.91 0.41
CA ILE A 152 -1.83 -13.06 0.79
C ILE A 152 -1.78 -12.60 2.26
N ARG A 153 -1.09 -13.32 3.14
CA ARG A 153 -0.90 -12.92 4.55
C ARG A 153 -0.18 -11.59 4.70
N HIS A 154 0.51 -11.11 3.66
CA HIS A 154 1.22 -9.84 3.63
C HIS A 154 0.40 -8.69 3.04
N SER A 155 -0.84 -8.96 2.60
CA SER A 155 -1.72 -8.01 1.92
C SER A 155 -2.97 -7.70 2.73
N VAL A 156 -3.36 -6.44 2.81
CA VAL A 156 -4.63 -6.03 3.43
C VAL A 156 -5.81 -6.62 2.65
N GLY A 157 -6.77 -7.21 3.37
CA GLY A 157 -7.92 -7.87 2.75
C GLY A 157 -7.64 -9.29 2.22
N ALA A 158 -6.45 -9.85 2.47
CA ALA A 158 -6.08 -11.22 2.11
C ALA A 158 -6.19 -11.54 0.60
N TYR A 159 -5.82 -10.60 -0.28
CA TYR A 159 -5.77 -10.84 -1.73
C TYR A 159 -4.62 -10.09 -2.39
N GLN A 160 -4.20 -10.58 -3.55
CA GLN A 160 -3.24 -9.95 -4.45
C GLN A 160 -3.81 -9.95 -5.87
N LEU A 161 -3.92 -8.76 -6.48
CA LEU A 161 -4.54 -8.61 -7.80
C LEU A 161 -3.61 -9.07 -8.93
N GLU A 162 -2.31 -9.04 -8.68
CA GLU A 162 -1.25 -9.54 -9.57
C GLU A 162 -1.15 -11.07 -9.62
N GLY A 163 -1.90 -11.76 -8.75
CA GLY A 163 -1.99 -13.22 -8.66
C GLY A 163 -3.40 -13.75 -8.85
N GLU A 164 -3.69 -14.93 -8.30
CA GLU A 164 -5.00 -15.58 -8.38
C GLU A 164 -6.12 -14.72 -7.77
N GLY A 165 -5.78 -13.80 -6.86
CA GLY A 165 -6.74 -12.90 -6.21
C GLY A 165 -7.55 -12.04 -7.19
N VAL A 166 -7.07 -11.81 -8.42
CA VAL A 166 -7.85 -11.11 -9.45
C VAL A 166 -9.20 -11.80 -9.72
N ARG A 167 -9.29 -13.10 -9.57
CA ARG A 167 -10.52 -13.90 -9.78
C ARG A 167 -11.60 -13.63 -8.73
N LEU A 168 -11.25 -13.01 -7.60
CA LEU A 168 -12.20 -12.62 -6.56
C LEU A 168 -13.05 -11.40 -6.94
N PHE A 169 -12.67 -10.65 -7.98
CA PHE A 169 -13.31 -9.37 -8.29
C PHE A 169 -14.26 -9.43 -9.46
N HIS A 170 -15.35 -8.68 -9.33
CA HIS A 170 -16.30 -8.40 -10.39
C HIS A 170 -15.92 -7.15 -11.18
N SER A 171 -15.49 -6.10 -10.47
CA SER A 171 -15.07 -4.84 -11.08
C SER A 171 -14.07 -4.09 -10.20
N ILE A 172 -13.22 -3.31 -10.84
CA ILE A 172 -12.23 -2.43 -10.23
C ILE A 172 -12.36 -1.07 -10.90
N SER A 173 -12.49 -0.01 -10.09
CA SER A 173 -12.58 1.37 -10.55
C SER A 173 -11.48 2.19 -9.91
N GLY A 174 -10.50 2.59 -10.70
CA GLY A 174 -9.30 3.32 -10.30
C GLY A 174 -8.05 2.76 -10.98
N ASP A 175 -6.90 3.26 -10.57
CA ASP A 175 -5.61 2.90 -11.15
C ASP A 175 -5.08 1.57 -10.59
N TYR A 176 -4.52 0.72 -11.47
CA TYR A 176 -3.98 -0.59 -11.12
C TYR A 176 -2.80 -0.50 -10.14
N PHE A 177 -1.92 0.48 -10.32
CA PHE A 177 -0.76 0.65 -9.44
C PHE A 177 -1.18 1.04 -8.02
N HIS A 178 -2.29 1.78 -7.88
CA HIS A 178 -2.86 2.07 -6.55
C HIS A 178 -3.34 0.79 -5.85
N VAL A 179 -3.86 -0.20 -6.58
CA VAL A 179 -4.20 -1.51 -5.98
C VAL A 179 -2.96 -2.20 -5.45
N LEU A 180 -1.84 -2.13 -6.17
CA LEU A 180 -0.55 -2.69 -5.76
C LEU A 180 0.14 -1.88 -4.65
N GLY A 181 -0.49 -0.80 -4.18
CA GLY A 181 -0.08 -0.04 -3.01
C GLY A 181 0.92 1.09 -3.29
N LEU A 182 1.05 1.54 -4.54
CA LEU A 182 1.89 2.66 -4.92
C LEU A 182 1.21 3.51 -6.01
N PRO A 183 0.90 4.79 -5.75
CA PRO A 183 0.51 5.76 -6.78
C PRO A 183 1.70 6.05 -7.73
N LEU A 184 1.97 5.10 -8.65
CA LEU A 184 3.19 5.11 -9.45
C LEU A 184 3.21 6.22 -10.48
N LEU A 185 2.10 6.45 -11.18
CA LEU A 185 2.04 7.47 -12.25
C LEU A 185 2.24 8.87 -11.70
N GLU A 186 1.60 9.20 -10.58
CA GLU A 186 1.75 10.48 -9.90
C GLU A 186 3.16 10.67 -9.32
N LEU A 187 3.73 9.59 -8.78
CA LEU A 187 5.12 9.59 -8.31
C LEU A 187 6.10 9.85 -9.45
N LEU A 188 5.95 9.16 -10.59
CA LEU A 188 6.81 9.36 -11.77
C LEU A 188 6.67 10.79 -12.32
N ALA A 189 5.45 11.32 -12.42
CA ALA A 189 5.22 12.70 -12.85
C ALA A 189 5.95 13.71 -11.93
N PHE A 190 5.90 13.52 -10.62
CA PHE A 190 6.65 14.35 -9.67
C PHE A 190 8.16 14.21 -9.85
N LEU A 191 8.68 12.99 -9.98
CA LEU A 191 10.13 12.75 -10.17
C LEU A 191 10.66 13.34 -11.47
N THR A 192 9.87 13.29 -12.55
CA THR A 192 10.17 13.98 -13.82
C THR A 192 10.23 15.50 -13.63
N LEU A 193 9.20 16.08 -12.97
CA LEU A 193 9.17 17.52 -12.69
C LEU A 193 10.38 18.00 -11.86
N ARG A 194 10.88 17.13 -10.96
CA ARG A 194 12.07 17.41 -10.15
C ARG A 194 13.39 17.13 -10.88
N GLY A 195 13.34 16.66 -12.13
CA GLY A 195 14.54 16.31 -12.91
C GLY A 195 15.33 15.12 -12.34
N VAL A 196 14.67 14.26 -11.57
CA VAL A 196 15.26 13.01 -11.02
C VAL A 196 15.30 11.93 -12.09
N ILE A 197 14.31 11.91 -12.95
CA ILE A 197 14.20 11.04 -14.14
C ILE A 197 13.98 11.88 -15.39
N GLU A 198 14.40 11.36 -16.52
CA GLU A 198 14.11 11.96 -17.83
C GLU A 198 12.62 11.78 -18.16
N GLY A 199 12.04 12.75 -18.87
CA GLY A 199 10.63 12.77 -19.27
C GLY A 199 10.42 13.20 -20.72
#